data_e8bc370dc9b60a70769150ceffe6f32c
#
_entry.id   e8bc370dc9b60a70769150ceffe6f32c
#
_cell.length_a   1.000
_cell.length_b   1.000
_cell.length_c   1.000
_cell.angle_alpha   90.00
_cell.angle_beta   90.00
_cell.angle_gamma   90.00
#
_symmetry.space_group_name_H-M   'P 1'
#
loop_
_entity.id
_entity.type
_entity.pdbx_description
1 polymer ?
#
loop_
_entity_poly.entity_id
_entity_poly.type
_entity_poly.pdbx_seq_one_letter_code
_entity_poly.pdbx_strand_id
1 'polypeptide(L)'
;MNTKTFSAKEKKVYKILTLGEWEEASKIGQIVTALDQQDGFVHLSSATQLNMTLSLYFLKQEKVILLQINEGDIIEGLAYEYADKRGGEFAHFYGELSTDKILQSWHLDRSAFSLPEEVMLEAEQN
;
A
#
# COMPACT_ATOMS: atom_id res chain seq x y z
N MET A 1 21.69 19.80 12.36
CA MET A 1 21.37 19.34 11.95
C MET A 1 20.80 18.65 11.59
N ASN A 2 20.69 18.45 11.44
CA ASN A 2 20.01 18.07 10.73
C ASN A 2 19.30 16.85 10.81
N THR A 3 18.35 16.88 11.39
CA THR A 3 17.45 15.79 11.54
C THR A 3 16.90 15.32 10.23
N LYS A 4 17.31 15.98 9.20
CA LYS A 4 16.88 15.59 7.91
C LYS A 4 17.26 14.19 7.53
N THR A 5 18.36 13.73 8.09
CA THR A 5 18.76 12.37 7.81
C THR A 5 17.74 11.37 8.27
N PHE A 6 16.89 11.75 9.22
CA PHE A 6 15.93 10.80 9.74
C PHE A 6 14.70 10.68 8.88
N SER A 7 14.39 11.71 8.10
CA SER A 7 13.23 11.59 7.25
C SER A 7 13.44 10.54 6.16
N ALA A 8 14.69 10.29 5.81
CA ALA A 8 14.97 9.23 4.84
C ALA A 8 14.59 7.86 5.38
N LYS A 9 14.40 7.75 6.69
CA LYS A 9 14.05 6.49 7.30
C LYS A 9 12.57 6.39 7.65
N GLU A 10 11.79 7.32 7.17
CA GLU A 10 10.37 7.25 7.40
C GLU A 10 9.82 5.98 6.83
N LYS A 11 8.93 5.37 7.61
CA LYS A 11 8.32 4.13 7.20
C LYS A 11 7.27 4.40 6.12
N LYS A 12 7.20 3.47 5.17
CA LYS A 12 6.21 3.54 4.11
C LYS A 12 5.19 2.44 4.27
N VAL A 13 3.98 2.70 3.84
CA VAL A 13 2.96 1.68 3.69
C VAL A 13 2.49 1.69 2.25
N TYR A 14 1.91 0.58 1.82
CA TYR A 14 1.62 0.36 0.41
C TYR A 14 0.20 -0.11 0.20
N LYS A 15 -0.37 0.29 -0.93
CA LYS A 15 -1.68 -0.16 -1.36
C LYS A 15 -1.54 -0.72 -2.76
N ILE A 16 -2.18 -1.86 -3.02
CA ILE A 16 -2.22 -2.44 -4.35
C ILE A 16 -3.64 -2.33 -4.87
N LEU A 17 -3.78 -1.79 -6.07
CA LEU A 17 -5.08 -1.63 -6.72
C LEU A 17 -5.07 -2.34 -8.06
N THR A 18 -6.24 -2.83 -8.48
CA THR A 18 -6.41 -3.22 -9.87
C THR A 18 -6.41 -1.97 -10.72
N LEU A 19 -6.26 -2.13 -12.03
CA LEU A 19 -6.29 -0.99 -12.93
C LEU A 19 -7.61 -0.22 -12.81
N GLY A 20 -8.73 -0.95 -12.74
CA GLY A 20 -10.03 -0.30 -12.62
C GLY A 20 -10.17 0.47 -11.31
N GLU A 21 -9.67 -0.09 -10.23
CA GLU A 21 -9.70 0.60 -8.93
C GLU A 21 -8.86 1.87 -8.97
N TRP A 22 -7.72 1.81 -9.65
CA TRP A 22 -6.86 2.99 -9.79
C TRP A 22 -7.53 4.08 -10.62
N GLU A 23 -8.20 3.68 -11.71
CA GLU A 23 -8.92 4.65 -12.54
C GLU A 23 -10.01 5.34 -11.73
N GLU A 24 -10.74 4.58 -10.93
CA GLU A 24 -11.78 5.18 -10.10
C GLU A 24 -11.18 6.10 -9.03
N ALA A 25 -10.12 5.66 -8.36
CA ALA A 25 -9.45 6.47 -7.35
C ALA A 25 -8.95 7.78 -7.93
N SER A 26 -8.37 7.71 -9.15
CA SER A 26 -7.86 8.91 -9.81
C SER A 26 -8.98 9.88 -10.13
N LYS A 27 -10.15 9.36 -10.45
CA LYS A 27 -11.28 10.18 -10.83
C LYS A 27 -11.90 10.89 -9.62
N ILE A 28 -12.04 10.16 -8.50
CA ILE A 28 -12.71 10.73 -7.34
C ILE A 28 -11.75 11.34 -6.32
N GLY A 29 -10.44 11.10 -6.46
CA GLY A 29 -9.45 11.66 -5.56
C GLY A 29 -9.33 10.94 -4.24
N GLN A 30 -9.84 9.73 -4.14
CA GLN A 30 -9.85 8.96 -2.90
C GLN A 30 -9.60 7.50 -3.20
N ILE A 31 -8.80 6.87 -2.35
CA ILE A 31 -8.48 5.45 -2.50
C ILE A 31 -9.49 4.64 -1.71
N VAL A 32 -10.35 3.92 -2.42
CA VAL A 32 -11.34 3.07 -1.78
C VAL A 32 -11.64 1.91 -2.71
N THR A 33 -11.69 0.70 -2.15
CA THR A 33 -12.05 -0.48 -2.92
C THR A 33 -13.28 -1.11 -2.29
N ALA A 34 -13.90 -2.04 -3.02
CA ALA A 34 -15.08 -2.74 -2.49
C ALA A 34 -14.74 -3.47 -1.20
N LEU A 35 -13.57 -4.10 -1.15
CA LEU A 35 -13.14 -4.81 0.05
C LEU A 35 -12.94 -3.85 1.22
N ASP A 36 -12.34 -2.70 0.96
CA ASP A 36 -12.15 -1.70 2.01
C ASP A 36 -13.49 -1.23 2.58
N GLN A 37 -14.46 -1.01 1.69
CA GLN A 37 -15.79 -0.58 2.14
C GLN A 37 -16.47 -1.67 2.95
N GLN A 38 -16.31 -2.91 2.52
CA GLN A 38 -16.92 -4.03 3.23
C GLN A 38 -16.34 -4.18 4.63
N ASP A 39 -15.03 -4.00 4.77
CA ASP A 39 -14.35 -4.22 6.04
C ASP A 39 -14.30 -2.98 6.92
N GLY A 40 -14.58 -1.81 6.36
CA GLY A 40 -14.63 -0.58 7.13
C GLY A 40 -13.29 0.11 7.34
N PHE A 41 -12.27 -0.27 6.60
CA PHE A 41 -10.95 0.36 6.66
C PHE A 41 -10.19 0.06 5.38
N VAL A 42 -9.17 0.88 5.10
CA VAL A 42 -8.32 0.68 3.95
C VAL A 42 -7.21 -0.32 4.31
N HIS A 43 -7.07 -1.37 3.51
CA HIS A 43 -6.07 -2.40 3.73
C HIS A 43 -4.73 -1.95 3.16
N LEU A 44 -3.70 -1.93 3.99
CA LEU A 44 -2.37 -1.52 3.57
C LEU A 44 -1.36 -2.62 3.92
N SER A 45 -0.22 -2.60 3.24
CA SER A 45 0.85 -3.58 3.45
C SER A 45 2.17 -2.85 3.69
N SER A 46 3.06 -3.47 4.45
CA SER A 46 4.44 -3.04 4.50
C SER A 46 5.15 -3.58 3.27
N ALA A 47 6.37 -3.09 3.01
CA ALA A 47 7.14 -3.58 1.87
C ALA A 47 7.36 -5.09 1.95
N THR A 48 7.64 -5.61 3.16
CA THR A 48 7.90 -7.05 3.33
C THR A 48 6.67 -7.90 3.12
N GLN A 49 5.47 -7.31 3.20
CA GLN A 49 4.23 -8.05 3.06
C GLN A 49 3.68 -8.07 1.64
N LEU A 50 4.28 -7.30 0.73
CA LEU A 50 3.69 -7.10 -0.59
C LEU A 50 3.61 -8.37 -1.41
N ASN A 51 4.64 -9.22 -1.38
CA ASN A 51 4.61 -10.44 -2.17
C ASN A 51 3.47 -11.35 -1.73
N MET A 52 3.22 -11.43 -0.42
CA MET A 52 2.12 -12.22 0.08
C MET A 52 0.78 -11.64 -0.35
N THR A 53 0.63 -10.33 -0.26
CA THR A 53 -0.60 -9.67 -0.67
C THR A 53 -0.88 -9.89 -2.14
N LEU A 54 0.15 -9.77 -2.98
CA LEU A 54 -0.01 -10.04 -4.41
C LEU A 54 -0.45 -11.48 -4.66
N SER A 55 0.14 -12.42 -3.95
CA SER A 55 -0.19 -13.83 -4.12
C SER A 55 -1.60 -14.17 -3.66
N LEU A 56 -2.04 -13.55 -2.57
CA LEU A 56 -3.34 -13.89 -2.00
C LEU A 56 -4.49 -13.28 -2.78
N TYR A 57 -4.31 -12.08 -3.31
CA TYR A 57 -5.47 -11.33 -3.82
C TYR A 57 -5.38 -10.90 -5.28
N PHE A 58 -4.20 -10.99 -5.91
CA PHE A 58 -4.02 -10.39 -7.22
C PHE A 58 -3.48 -11.35 -8.28
N LEU A 59 -3.48 -12.64 -8.01
CA LEU A 59 -2.94 -13.60 -8.96
C LEU A 59 -3.62 -13.59 -10.32
N LYS A 60 -4.89 -13.22 -10.34
CA LYS A 60 -5.64 -13.23 -11.60
C LYS A 60 -5.60 -11.92 -12.34
N GLN A 61 -4.92 -10.94 -11.78
CA GLN A 61 -4.84 -9.62 -12.42
C GLN A 61 -3.63 -9.59 -13.34
N GLU A 62 -3.80 -9.02 -14.52
CA GLU A 62 -2.70 -8.85 -15.47
C GLU A 62 -1.86 -7.64 -15.14
N LYS A 63 -2.50 -6.62 -14.61
CA LYS A 63 -1.84 -5.38 -14.22
C LYS A 63 -2.34 -4.96 -12.86
N VAL A 64 -1.44 -4.49 -12.04
CA VAL A 64 -1.80 -3.89 -10.76
C VAL A 64 -1.04 -2.59 -10.61
N ILE A 65 -1.56 -1.73 -9.75
CA ILE A 65 -0.93 -0.45 -9.45
C ILE A 65 -0.48 -0.51 -8.00
N LEU A 66 0.81 -0.26 -7.79
CA LEU A 66 1.38 -0.23 -6.44
C LEU A 66 1.52 1.22 -6.02
N LEU A 67 0.94 1.56 -4.88
CA LEU A 67 0.98 2.93 -4.34
C LEU A 67 1.82 2.95 -3.07
N GLN A 68 2.64 3.98 -2.93
CA GLN A 68 3.48 4.18 -1.75
C GLN A 68 3.01 5.41 -0.99
N ILE A 69 2.87 5.28 0.32
CA ILE A 69 2.38 6.35 1.18
C ILE A 69 3.27 6.42 2.42
N ASN A 70 3.62 7.64 2.86
CA ASN A 70 4.33 7.80 4.12
C ASN A 70 3.40 7.49 5.29
N GLU A 71 3.86 6.61 6.16
CA GLU A 71 3.09 6.26 7.35
C GLU A 71 2.74 7.50 8.16
N GLY A 72 3.70 8.39 8.32
CA GLY A 72 3.51 9.59 9.13
C GLY A 72 2.43 10.52 8.61
N ASP A 73 2.18 10.49 7.30
CA ASP A 73 1.20 11.39 6.69
C ASP A 73 -0.24 10.93 6.96
N ILE A 74 -0.41 9.69 7.45
CA ILE A 74 -1.73 9.15 7.70
C ILE A 74 -1.83 8.54 9.10
N ILE A 75 -0.91 8.93 9.99
CA ILE A 75 -0.76 8.29 11.28
C ILE A 75 -2.02 8.35 12.15
N GLU A 76 -2.81 9.39 12.01
CA GLU A 76 -3.96 9.58 12.88
C GLU A 76 -5.08 8.57 12.66
N GLY A 77 -5.19 8.03 11.46
CA GLY A 77 -6.20 7.01 11.20
C GLY A 77 -5.65 5.61 11.11
N LEU A 78 -4.36 5.45 11.39
CA LEU A 78 -3.67 4.20 11.14
C LEU A 78 -3.62 3.32 12.38
N ALA A 79 -3.93 2.04 12.20
CA ALA A 79 -3.82 1.05 13.25
C ALA A 79 -3.18 -0.20 12.67
N TYR A 80 -2.31 -0.84 13.47
CA TYR A 80 -1.74 -2.12 13.07
C TYR A 80 -2.52 -3.21 13.79
N GLU A 81 -3.14 -4.08 13.01
CA GLU A 81 -4.06 -5.07 13.55
C GLU A 81 -3.74 -6.44 12.99
N TYR A 82 -3.91 -7.46 13.82
CA TYR A 82 -3.64 -8.82 13.41
C TYR A 82 -4.71 -9.30 12.42
N ALA A 83 -4.26 -9.87 11.31
CA ALA A 83 -5.16 -10.41 10.29
C ALA A 83 -4.95 -11.92 10.27
N ASP A 84 -5.94 -12.66 10.80
CA ASP A 84 -5.84 -14.12 10.91
C ASP A 84 -5.53 -14.78 9.59
N LYS A 85 -6.21 -14.37 8.55
CA LYS A 85 -6.04 -14.98 7.24
C LYS A 85 -4.69 -14.70 6.62
N ARG A 86 -4.02 -13.65 7.07
CA ARG A 86 -2.72 -13.27 6.52
C ARG A 86 -1.57 -13.63 7.44
N GLY A 87 -1.88 -14.02 8.67
CA GLY A 87 -0.86 -14.47 9.60
C GLY A 87 0.08 -13.40 10.12
N GLY A 88 -0.39 -12.18 10.29
CA GLY A 88 0.45 -11.12 10.80
C GLY A 88 -0.32 -9.83 11.00
N GLU A 89 0.40 -8.81 11.48
CA GLU A 89 -0.18 -7.50 11.67
C GLU A 89 -0.04 -6.68 10.40
N PHE A 90 -1.15 -6.08 9.98
CA PHE A 90 -1.18 -5.24 8.80
C PHE A 90 -1.69 -3.86 9.17
N ALA A 91 -1.26 -2.86 8.43
CA ALA A 91 -1.73 -1.51 8.62
C ALA A 91 -3.14 -1.38 8.06
N HIS A 92 -4.05 -0.87 8.89
CA HIS A 92 -5.42 -0.58 8.49
C HIS A 92 -5.67 0.89 8.71
N PHE A 93 -6.15 1.57 7.69
CA PHE A 93 -6.40 3.00 7.80
C PHE A 93 -7.91 3.24 7.91
N TYR A 94 -8.30 3.90 8.99
CA TYR A 94 -9.70 4.24 9.25
C TYR A 94 -9.92 5.70 8.86
N GLY A 95 -10.78 5.90 7.87
CA GLY A 95 -11.05 7.22 7.35
C GLY A 95 -10.97 7.25 5.84
N GLU A 96 -11.00 8.44 5.29
CA GLU A 96 -10.93 8.63 3.84
C GLU A 96 -9.48 8.87 3.46
N LEU A 97 -8.95 8.03 2.58
CA LEU A 97 -7.57 8.13 2.16
C LEU A 97 -7.49 8.86 0.83
N SER A 98 -7.01 10.09 0.89
CA SER A 98 -6.91 10.95 -0.29
C SER A 98 -5.74 10.51 -1.19
N THR A 99 -5.94 10.62 -2.49
CA THR A 99 -4.87 10.35 -3.44
C THR A 99 -3.71 11.33 -3.27
N ASP A 100 -3.93 12.46 -2.60
CA ASP A 100 -2.86 13.42 -2.32
C ASP A 100 -1.77 12.85 -1.43
N LYS A 101 -2.06 11.76 -0.73
CA LYS A 101 -1.09 11.13 0.15
C LYS A 101 -0.13 10.20 -0.58
N ILE A 102 -0.39 9.94 -1.85
CA ILE A 102 0.46 9.05 -2.63
C ILE A 102 1.79 9.73 -2.94
N LEU A 103 2.88 9.07 -2.56
CA LEU A 103 4.22 9.55 -2.89
C LEU A 103 4.64 9.11 -4.27
N GLN A 104 4.46 7.84 -4.56
CA GLN A 104 4.83 7.25 -5.84
C GLN A 104 3.86 6.15 -6.19
N SER A 105 3.74 5.90 -7.50
CA SER A 105 2.93 4.80 -7.99
C SER A 105 3.71 4.07 -9.08
N TRP A 106 3.51 2.76 -9.16
CA TRP A 106 4.14 1.94 -10.18
C TRP A 106 3.09 1.04 -10.80
N HIS A 107 3.21 0.86 -12.13
CA HIS A 107 2.37 -0.09 -12.85
C HIS A 107 3.16 -1.39 -12.98
N LEU A 108 2.59 -2.47 -12.48
CA LEU A 108 3.26 -3.77 -12.49
C LEU A 108 2.50 -4.72 -13.41
N ASP A 109 3.25 -5.38 -14.29
CA ASP A 109 2.67 -6.38 -15.19
C ASP A 109 2.85 -7.76 -14.59
N ARG A 110 1.83 -8.59 -14.76
CA ARG A 110 1.84 -9.91 -14.17
C ARG A 110 3.01 -10.78 -14.63
N SER A 111 3.35 -10.67 -15.90
CA SER A 111 4.43 -11.49 -16.46
C SER A 111 5.77 -11.17 -15.83
N ALA A 112 5.87 -10.05 -15.17
CA ALA A 112 7.10 -9.63 -14.53
C ALA A 112 6.79 -9.02 -13.17
N PHE A 113 6.00 -9.73 -12.38
CA PHE A 113 5.65 -9.27 -11.04
C PHE A 113 6.90 -9.29 -10.17
N SER A 114 7.76 -8.32 -10.39
CA SER A 114 8.83 -8.06 -9.47
C SER A 114 8.62 -6.67 -8.93
N LEU A 115 8.84 -6.52 -7.65
CA LEU A 115 8.67 -5.22 -7.01
C LEU A 115 9.73 -4.27 -7.52
N PRO A 116 9.45 -2.96 -7.56
CA PRO A 116 10.47 -1.98 -7.90
C PRO A 116 11.66 -2.13 -6.97
N GLU A 117 12.86 -1.84 -7.50
CA GLU A 117 14.08 -1.99 -6.72
C GLU A 117 14.03 -1.21 -5.42
N GLU A 118 13.49 -0.01 -5.49
CA GLU A 118 13.36 0.87 -4.33
C GLU A 118 12.54 0.20 -3.22
N VAL A 119 11.47 -0.49 -3.61
CA VAL A 119 10.61 -1.19 -2.66
C VAL A 119 11.29 -2.43 -2.10
N MET A 120 12.03 -3.14 -2.95
CA MET A 120 12.78 -4.31 -2.49
C MET A 120 13.86 -3.93 -1.50
N LEU A 121 14.52 -2.80 -1.73
CA LEU A 121 15.54 -2.33 -0.80
C LEU A 121 14.93 -1.98 0.54
N GLU A 122 13.77 -1.37 0.53
CA GLU A 122 13.08 -1.06 1.78
C GLU A 122 12.73 -2.34 2.54
N ALA A 123 12.26 -3.36 1.82
CA ALA A 123 11.92 -4.62 2.44
C ALA A 123 13.13 -5.26 3.12
N GLU A 124 14.30 -5.12 2.52
CA GLU A 124 15.51 -5.68 3.10
C GLU A 124 15.95 -4.97 4.37
N GLN A 125 15.59 -3.71 4.50
CA GLN A 125 15.99 -2.93 5.68
C GLN A 125 15.05 -3.12 6.86
N ASN A 126 13.93 -3.73 6.63
CA ASN A 126 12.97 -4.01 7.68
C ASN A 126 13.12 -5.45 8.15
#